data_0399b564fa55b88f7ea891884e36874d
#
_entry.id   0399b564fa55b88f7ea891884e36874d
#
_cell.length_a   1.000
_cell.length_b   1.000
_cell.length_c   1.000
_cell.angle_alpha   90.00
_cell.angle_beta   90.00
_cell.angle_gamma   90.00
#
_symmetry.space_group_name_H-M   'P 1'
#
loop_
_entity.id
_entity.type
_entity.pdbx_description
1 polymer ?
#
loop_
_entity_poly.entity_id
_entity_poly.type
_entity_poly.pdbx_seq_one_letter_code
_entity_poly.pdbx_strand_id
1 'polypeptide(L)'
;MILMLELKHVSYSYQSYQEEIFSDVNYQFANGTFYSIIGQSGAGKSTLLSLLAGLDNPKKGQVLFDGEDIQTKGSSYHRKHHVSLVFQNYNLIDYLTPLENVRLVNKQAGKEILLELGLDETQIKRNVLQLSGGQQQRVAIARALVSEAPVILADEPTGNLDEQTAGDIIAILKKLAKER
;
A
#
# COMPACT_ATOMS: atom_id res chain seq x y z
N MET A 1 15.79 -15.79 -7.53
CA MET A 1 15.01 -14.64 -7.08
C MET A 1 13.56 -15.06 -7.11
N ILE A 2 12.89 -15.06 -5.95
CA ILE A 2 11.47 -15.46 -5.90
C ILE A 2 10.68 -14.26 -6.41
N LEU A 3 9.90 -14.45 -7.45
CA LEU A 3 9.04 -13.45 -8.05
C LEU A 3 7.77 -13.37 -7.22
N MET A 4 7.25 -12.18 -6.96
CA MET A 4 6.02 -12.02 -6.20
C MET A 4 4.93 -11.34 -7.03
N LEU A 5 5.22 -10.19 -7.65
CA LEU A 5 4.30 -9.47 -8.53
C LEU A 5 4.94 -9.25 -9.89
N GLU A 6 4.13 -9.36 -10.95
CA GLU A 6 4.59 -9.15 -12.33
C GLU A 6 3.53 -8.42 -13.15
N LEU A 7 3.98 -7.47 -13.96
CA LEU A 7 3.23 -6.89 -15.07
C LEU A 7 3.68 -7.59 -16.35
N LYS A 8 2.75 -8.16 -17.09
CA LYS A 8 3.03 -8.89 -18.33
C LYS A 8 2.22 -8.30 -19.47
N HIS A 9 2.91 -7.62 -20.40
CA HIS A 9 2.32 -6.95 -21.57
C HIS A 9 1.17 -5.99 -21.22
N VAL A 10 1.28 -5.26 -20.10
CA VAL A 10 0.21 -4.42 -19.58
C VAL A 10 0.09 -3.14 -20.40
N SER A 11 -1.10 -2.92 -20.96
CA SER A 11 -1.52 -1.64 -21.54
C SER A 11 -2.78 -1.14 -20.83
N TYR A 12 -2.84 0.17 -20.59
CA TYR A 12 -3.95 0.80 -19.89
C TYR A 12 -4.22 2.22 -20.38
N SER A 13 -5.52 2.56 -20.53
CA SER A 13 -6.03 3.90 -20.75
C SER A 13 -7.33 4.08 -19.99
N TYR A 14 -7.63 5.30 -19.51
CA TYR A 14 -8.96 5.62 -18.99
C TYR A 14 -9.98 5.70 -20.14
N GLN A 15 -11.23 5.36 -19.85
CA GLN A 15 -12.31 5.37 -20.87
C GLN A 15 -12.52 6.75 -21.50
N SER A 16 -12.22 7.83 -20.77
CA SER A 16 -12.38 9.22 -21.18
C SER A 16 -11.23 9.80 -21.99
N TYR A 17 -10.10 9.10 -22.06
CA TYR A 17 -8.89 9.57 -22.75
C TYR A 17 -8.49 8.61 -23.86
N GLN A 18 -8.17 9.16 -25.05
CA GLN A 18 -7.67 8.36 -26.20
C GLN A 18 -6.19 7.96 -26.02
N GLU A 19 -5.47 8.62 -25.11
CA GLU A 19 -4.04 8.34 -24.88
C GLU A 19 -3.86 7.18 -23.92
N GLU A 20 -2.99 6.24 -24.30
CA GLU A 20 -2.55 5.15 -23.42
C GLU A 20 -1.63 5.72 -22.33
N ILE A 21 -1.94 5.43 -21.06
CA ILE A 21 -1.08 5.74 -19.93
C ILE A 21 0.09 4.76 -19.87
N PHE A 22 -0.20 3.49 -20.16
CA PHE A 22 0.78 2.41 -20.26
C PHE A 22 0.59 1.68 -21.59
N SER A 23 1.71 1.41 -22.27
CA SER A 23 1.75 0.63 -23.49
C SER A 23 2.79 -0.47 -23.36
N ASP A 24 2.35 -1.71 -23.39
CA ASP A 24 3.18 -2.93 -23.33
C ASP A 24 4.20 -2.96 -22.17
N VAL A 25 3.79 -2.58 -20.98
CA VAL A 25 4.66 -2.56 -19.80
C VAL A 25 4.91 -3.99 -19.31
N ASN A 26 6.19 -4.32 -19.15
CA ASN A 26 6.66 -5.57 -18.58
C ASN A 26 7.59 -5.25 -17.41
N TYR A 27 7.27 -5.73 -16.20
CA TYR A 27 8.09 -5.54 -15.02
C TYR A 27 7.86 -6.63 -13.97
N GLN A 28 8.93 -6.98 -13.26
CA GLN A 28 8.90 -8.01 -12.22
C GLN A 28 9.35 -7.44 -10.88
N PHE A 29 8.54 -7.65 -9.86
CA PHE A 29 8.82 -7.25 -8.49
C PHE A 29 9.24 -8.47 -7.68
N ALA A 30 10.45 -8.44 -7.14
CA ALA A 30 11.01 -9.51 -6.33
C ALA A 30 10.57 -9.42 -4.87
N ASN A 31 10.45 -10.56 -4.22
CA ASN A 31 10.22 -10.65 -2.79
C ASN A 31 11.37 -10.01 -1.98
N GLY A 32 11.06 -9.46 -0.80
CA GLY A 32 12.05 -8.88 0.10
C GLY A 32 12.70 -7.60 -0.41
N THR A 33 12.12 -6.94 -1.43
CA THR A 33 12.70 -5.77 -2.09
C THR A 33 11.79 -4.56 -1.94
N PHE A 34 12.38 -3.42 -1.55
CA PHE A 34 11.70 -2.13 -1.54
C PHE A 34 11.88 -1.45 -2.91
N TYR A 35 10.78 -1.16 -3.57
CA TYR A 35 10.74 -0.44 -4.85
C TYR A 35 10.22 0.98 -4.65
N SER A 36 10.85 1.94 -5.30
CA SER A 36 10.38 3.32 -5.38
C SER A 36 10.03 3.68 -6.81
N ILE A 37 8.77 4.06 -7.04
CA ILE A 37 8.27 4.48 -8.36
C ILE A 37 8.30 6.00 -8.41
N ILE A 38 9.17 6.55 -9.26
CA ILE A 38 9.43 7.98 -9.37
C ILE A 38 8.90 8.49 -10.71
N GLY A 39 8.32 9.67 -10.72
CA GLY A 39 7.82 10.34 -11.91
C GLY A 39 7.07 11.62 -11.58
N GLN A 40 6.85 12.45 -12.58
CA GLN A 40 6.08 13.69 -12.44
C GLN A 40 4.63 13.43 -12.01
N SER A 41 3.93 14.45 -11.52
CA SER A 41 2.48 14.36 -11.31
C SER A 41 1.79 14.03 -12.63
N GLY A 42 0.81 13.12 -12.60
CA GLY A 42 0.11 12.65 -13.80
C GLY A 42 0.84 11.56 -14.60
N ALA A 43 2.04 11.14 -14.25
CA ALA A 43 2.79 10.08 -14.95
C ALA A 43 2.20 8.66 -14.79
N GLY A 44 1.04 8.51 -14.14
CA GLY A 44 0.37 7.22 -13.98
C GLY A 44 0.79 6.40 -12.76
N LYS A 45 1.54 6.96 -11.78
CA LYS A 45 2.00 6.21 -10.59
C LYS A 45 0.86 5.56 -9.81
N SER A 46 -0.17 6.35 -9.45
CA SER A 46 -1.36 5.84 -8.74
C SER A 46 -2.17 4.86 -9.60
N THR A 47 -2.19 5.05 -10.92
CA THR A 47 -2.80 4.11 -11.86
C THR A 47 -2.06 2.76 -11.85
N LEU A 48 -0.73 2.79 -11.85
CA LEU A 48 0.08 1.59 -11.74
C LEU A 48 -0.19 0.83 -10.43
N LEU A 49 -0.22 1.55 -9.30
CA LEU A 49 -0.56 0.97 -8.00
C LEU A 49 -1.99 0.39 -7.99
N SER A 50 -2.95 1.06 -8.64
CA SER A 50 -4.33 0.56 -8.78
C SER A 50 -4.40 -0.75 -9.56
N LEU A 51 -3.62 -0.88 -10.64
CA LEU A 51 -3.51 -2.14 -11.40
C LEU A 51 -2.86 -3.24 -10.57
N LEU A 52 -1.73 -2.95 -9.90
CA LEU A 52 -1.04 -3.90 -9.02
C LEU A 52 -1.90 -4.35 -7.83
N ALA A 53 -2.78 -3.48 -7.34
CA ALA A 53 -3.72 -3.78 -6.27
C ALA A 53 -4.98 -4.52 -6.74
N GLY A 54 -5.20 -4.65 -8.05
CA GLY A 54 -6.47 -5.15 -8.59
C GLY A 54 -7.67 -4.25 -8.26
N LEU A 55 -7.45 -2.94 -8.09
CA LEU A 55 -8.51 -1.94 -8.00
C LEU A 55 -9.04 -1.59 -9.38
N ASP A 56 -8.20 -1.74 -10.40
CA ASP A 56 -8.54 -1.60 -11.80
C ASP A 56 -7.94 -2.75 -12.60
N ASN A 57 -8.40 -2.93 -13.84
CA ASN A 57 -7.97 -4.01 -14.71
C ASN A 57 -7.22 -3.46 -15.93
N PRO A 58 -6.11 -4.07 -16.37
CA PRO A 58 -5.45 -3.67 -17.59
C PRO A 58 -6.37 -3.90 -18.81
N LYS A 59 -6.24 -3.05 -19.82
CA LYS A 59 -6.94 -3.22 -21.12
C LYS A 59 -6.37 -4.38 -21.92
N LYS A 60 -5.04 -4.59 -21.81
CA LYS A 60 -4.31 -5.70 -22.39
C LYS A 60 -3.26 -6.18 -21.38
N GLY A 61 -2.85 -7.42 -21.52
CA GLY A 61 -1.88 -8.04 -20.63
C GLY A 61 -2.48 -8.50 -19.31
N GLN A 62 -1.63 -8.79 -18.35
CA GLN A 62 -2.01 -9.42 -17.09
C GLN A 62 -1.16 -8.88 -15.94
N VAL A 63 -1.74 -8.84 -14.75
CA VAL A 63 -1.03 -8.69 -13.47
C VAL A 63 -0.98 -10.06 -12.83
N LEU A 64 0.23 -10.55 -12.54
CA LEU A 64 0.44 -11.88 -11.96
C LEU A 64 0.92 -11.75 -10.52
N PHE A 65 0.45 -12.63 -9.65
CA PHE A 65 0.97 -12.85 -8.31
C PHE A 65 1.44 -14.31 -8.21
N ASP A 66 2.73 -14.53 -7.92
CA ASP A 66 3.39 -15.83 -7.93
C ASP A 66 3.10 -16.65 -9.22
N GLY A 67 3.06 -15.95 -10.37
CA GLY A 67 2.83 -16.54 -11.68
C GLY A 67 1.37 -16.80 -12.04
N GLU A 68 0.41 -16.61 -11.10
CA GLU A 68 -1.02 -16.75 -11.35
C GLU A 68 -1.65 -15.38 -11.62
N ASP A 69 -2.50 -15.26 -12.64
CA ASP A 69 -3.24 -14.04 -12.92
C ASP A 69 -4.16 -13.71 -11.73
N ILE A 70 -4.05 -12.47 -11.22
CA ILE A 70 -4.87 -12.00 -10.08
C ILE A 70 -6.37 -12.07 -10.35
N GLN A 71 -6.78 -12.13 -11.62
CA GLN A 71 -8.18 -12.28 -12.01
C GLN A 71 -8.70 -13.71 -11.87
N THR A 72 -7.83 -14.73 -11.81
CA THR A 72 -8.23 -16.15 -11.71
C THR A 72 -9.12 -16.40 -10.49
N LYS A 73 -8.72 -15.87 -9.33
CA LYS A 73 -9.51 -15.93 -8.09
C LYS A 73 -10.35 -14.66 -7.85
N GLY A 74 -10.18 -13.68 -8.73
CA GLY A 74 -10.83 -12.37 -8.68
C GLY A 74 -10.06 -11.34 -7.86
N SER A 75 -10.16 -10.07 -8.29
CA SER A 75 -9.46 -8.93 -7.67
C SER A 75 -9.77 -8.78 -6.17
N SER A 76 -10.96 -9.14 -5.72
CA SER A 76 -11.31 -9.08 -4.28
C SER A 76 -10.50 -10.07 -3.45
N TYR A 77 -10.23 -11.28 -3.99
CA TYR A 77 -9.37 -12.26 -3.35
C TYR A 77 -7.93 -11.72 -3.26
N HIS A 78 -7.41 -11.15 -4.37
CA HIS A 78 -6.07 -10.57 -4.41
C HIS A 78 -5.91 -9.45 -3.35
N ARG A 79 -6.86 -8.51 -3.28
CA ARG A 79 -6.84 -7.43 -2.28
C ARG A 79 -6.93 -7.92 -0.84
N LYS A 80 -7.61 -9.03 -0.61
CA LYS A 80 -7.77 -9.58 0.75
C LYS A 80 -6.55 -10.35 1.23
N HIS A 81 -5.85 -11.05 0.31
CA HIS A 81 -4.85 -12.05 0.68
C HIS A 81 -3.43 -11.71 0.24
N HIS A 82 -3.26 -10.88 -0.79
CA HIS A 82 -1.96 -10.67 -1.41
C HIS A 82 -1.42 -9.25 -1.23
N VAL A 83 -2.28 -8.24 -1.11
CA VAL A 83 -1.82 -6.84 -1.05
C VAL A 83 -2.47 -6.07 0.10
N SER A 84 -1.71 -5.16 0.68
CA SER A 84 -2.19 -4.10 1.57
C SER A 84 -1.90 -2.75 0.98
N LEU A 85 -2.81 -1.80 1.18
CA LEU A 85 -2.70 -0.45 0.65
C LEU A 85 -2.46 0.56 1.77
N VAL A 86 -1.49 1.43 1.54
CA VAL A 86 -1.24 2.65 2.33
C VAL A 86 -1.47 3.85 1.41
N PHE A 87 -2.41 4.71 1.75
CA PHE A 87 -2.80 5.86 0.94
C PHE A 87 -2.24 7.17 1.50
N GLN A 88 -2.08 8.16 0.65
CA GLN A 88 -1.66 9.51 1.01
C GLN A 88 -2.59 10.15 2.05
N ASN A 89 -3.89 9.95 1.95
CA ASN A 89 -4.90 10.50 2.86
C ASN A 89 -5.21 9.57 4.05
N TYR A 90 -4.30 8.64 4.37
CA TYR A 90 -4.38 7.67 5.47
C TYR A 90 -5.60 6.75 5.42
N ASN A 91 -6.76 7.20 4.97
CA ASN A 91 -8.06 6.48 4.94
C ASN A 91 -8.39 5.81 6.28
N LEU A 92 -8.14 6.52 7.38
CA LEU A 92 -8.53 6.09 8.72
C LEU A 92 -10.00 6.45 8.96
N ILE A 93 -10.64 5.71 9.84
CA ILE A 93 -12.00 6.04 10.30
C ILE A 93 -11.86 7.09 11.41
N ASP A 94 -12.33 8.29 11.14
CA ASP A 94 -12.07 9.51 11.88
C ASP A 94 -12.49 9.46 13.36
N TYR A 95 -13.59 8.80 13.67
CA TYR A 95 -14.13 8.69 15.02
C TYR A 95 -13.56 7.52 15.84
N LEU A 96 -12.68 6.71 15.25
CA LEU A 96 -12.03 5.59 15.93
C LEU A 96 -10.66 6.00 16.49
N THR A 97 -10.21 5.25 17.48
CA THR A 97 -8.85 5.28 17.98
C THR A 97 -7.88 4.56 17.01
N PRO A 98 -6.55 4.75 17.12
CA PRO A 98 -5.56 3.97 16.39
C PRO A 98 -5.78 2.45 16.47
N LEU A 99 -5.99 1.93 17.67
CA LEU A 99 -6.17 0.51 17.87
C LEU A 99 -7.46 -0.02 17.22
N GLU A 100 -8.54 0.73 17.30
CA GLU A 100 -9.80 0.37 16.63
C GLU A 100 -9.65 0.39 15.11
N ASN A 101 -8.94 1.37 14.53
CA ASN A 101 -8.64 1.39 13.10
C ASN A 101 -7.85 0.15 12.65
N VAL A 102 -6.86 -0.28 13.43
CA VAL A 102 -6.08 -1.49 13.16
C VAL A 102 -6.96 -2.74 13.26
N ARG A 103 -7.85 -2.80 14.25
CA ARG A 103 -8.77 -3.92 14.48
C ARG A 103 -9.88 -4.06 13.43
N LEU A 104 -10.10 -3.07 12.58
CA LEU A 104 -10.97 -3.23 11.40
C LEU A 104 -10.46 -4.31 10.44
N VAL A 105 -9.14 -4.49 10.37
CA VAL A 105 -8.49 -5.48 9.51
C VAL A 105 -8.25 -6.78 10.25
N ASN A 106 -7.68 -6.71 11.46
CA ASN A 106 -7.44 -7.88 12.30
C ASN A 106 -7.99 -7.64 13.71
N LYS A 107 -9.12 -8.26 14.03
CA LYS A 107 -9.81 -8.07 15.33
C LYS A 107 -8.96 -8.45 16.55
N GLN A 108 -7.97 -9.31 16.37
CA GLN A 108 -7.08 -9.78 17.44
C GLN A 108 -5.81 -8.94 17.57
N ALA A 109 -5.63 -7.92 16.70
CA ALA A 109 -4.47 -7.07 16.76
C ALA A 109 -4.34 -6.39 18.12
N GLY A 110 -3.17 -6.50 18.71
CA GLY A 110 -2.76 -5.81 19.93
C GLY A 110 -2.26 -4.40 19.64
N LYS A 111 -1.98 -3.65 20.71
CA LYS A 111 -1.38 -2.33 20.63
C LYS A 111 0.12 -2.34 20.28
N GLU A 112 0.75 -3.51 20.39
CA GLU A 112 2.19 -3.72 20.26
C GLU A 112 2.69 -3.19 18.91
N ILE A 113 1.95 -3.45 17.82
CA ILE A 113 2.30 -2.95 16.49
C ILE A 113 2.33 -1.40 16.42
N LEU A 114 1.44 -0.74 17.15
CA LEU A 114 1.40 0.72 17.21
C LEU A 114 2.57 1.28 18.03
N LEU A 115 2.94 0.61 19.13
CA LEU A 115 4.11 0.94 19.94
C LEU A 115 5.41 0.75 19.15
N GLU A 116 5.55 -0.35 18.41
CA GLU A 116 6.69 -0.64 17.54
C GLU A 116 6.86 0.42 16.44
N LEU A 117 5.75 0.98 15.95
CA LEU A 117 5.75 2.07 14.98
C LEU A 117 5.92 3.46 15.63
N GLY A 118 6.18 3.52 16.94
CA GLY A 118 6.54 4.75 17.65
C GLY A 118 5.36 5.61 18.12
N LEU A 119 4.15 5.05 18.25
CA LEU A 119 3.09 5.69 19.00
C LEU A 119 3.22 5.35 20.48
N ASP A 120 2.85 6.28 21.36
CA ASP A 120 2.79 6.04 22.79
C ASP A 120 1.38 5.62 23.27
N GLU A 121 1.29 5.16 24.51
CA GLU A 121 0.05 4.68 25.14
C GLU A 121 -1.08 5.74 25.17
N THR A 122 -0.72 7.02 25.23
CA THR A 122 -1.70 8.11 25.25
C THR A 122 -2.25 8.39 23.86
N GLN A 123 -1.40 8.32 22.84
CA GLN A 123 -1.76 8.49 21.44
C GLN A 123 -2.67 7.33 20.96
N ILE A 124 -2.38 6.09 21.35
CA ILE A 124 -3.15 4.91 21.00
C ILE A 124 -4.62 4.98 21.46
N LYS A 125 -4.88 5.74 22.55
CA LYS A 125 -6.21 5.89 23.15
C LYS A 125 -6.98 7.12 22.66
N ARG A 126 -6.33 8.03 21.94
CA ARG A 126 -6.97 9.23 21.40
C ARG A 126 -7.73 8.91 20.12
N ASN A 127 -8.65 9.80 19.76
CA ASN A 127 -9.24 9.80 18.42
C ASN A 127 -8.15 10.11 17.38
N VAL A 128 -8.17 9.41 16.23
CA VAL A 128 -7.12 9.59 15.20
C VAL A 128 -7.02 11.02 14.68
N LEU A 129 -8.10 11.80 14.66
CA LEU A 129 -8.07 13.21 14.28
C LEU A 129 -7.25 14.10 15.23
N GLN A 130 -6.95 13.63 16.44
CA GLN A 130 -6.11 14.33 17.41
C GLN A 130 -4.62 14.03 17.26
N LEU A 131 -4.28 13.17 16.31
CA LEU A 131 -2.91 12.79 16.00
C LEU A 131 -2.32 13.70 14.91
N SER A 132 -1.00 13.89 14.93
CA SER A 132 -0.28 14.52 13.81
C SER A 132 -0.36 13.69 12.55
N GLY A 133 -0.12 14.30 11.38
CA GLY A 133 -0.10 13.58 10.10
C GLY A 133 0.84 12.37 10.09
N GLY A 134 2.06 12.52 10.65
CA GLY A 134 3.01 11.40 10.78
C GLY A 134 2.52 10.28 11.70
N GLN A 135 1.82 10.63 12.79
CA GLN A 135 1.21 9.64 13.68
C GLN A 135 0.06 8.90 12.99
N GLN A 136 -0.81 9.62 12.26
CA GLN A 136 -1.88 9.01 11.46
C GLN A 136 -1.30 8.08 10.37
N GLN A 137 -0.21 8.48 9.71
CA GLN A 137 0.47 7.63 8.74
C GLN A 137 1.00 6.33 9.36
N ARG A 138 1.58 6.41 10.57
CA ARG A 138 2.02 5.22 11.31
C ARG A 138 0.84 4.29 11.65
N VAL A 139 -0.34 4.83 11.97
CA VAL A 139 -1.57 4.03 12.14
C VAL A 139 -1.99 3.36 10.83
N ALA A 140 -1.93 4.06 9.70
CA ALA A 140 -2.26 3.49 8.39
C ALA A 140 -1.28 2.35 8.01
N ILE A 141 0.00 2.51 8.32
CA ILE A 141 1.02 1.46 8.15
C ILE A 141 0.73 0.28 9.08
N ALA A 142 0.45 0.52 10.37
CA ALA A 142 0.08 -0.53 11.32
C ALA A 142 -1.11 -1.35 10.81
N ARG A 143 -2.14 -0.68 10.30
CA ARG A 143 -3.32 -1.32 9.70
C ARG A 143 -2.97 -2.18 8.49
N ALA A 144 -2.03 -1.73 7.65
CA ALA A 144 -1.55 -2.51 6.53
C ALA A 144 -0.77 -3.75 6.97
N LEU A 145 0.01 -3.64 8.04
CA LEU A 145 0.86 -4.73 8.56
C LEU A 145 0.07 -5.88 9.17
N VAL A 146 -1.01 -5.57 9.90
CA VAL A 146 -1.83 -6.59 10.57
C VAL A 146 -2.70 -7.40 9.61
N SER A 147 -2.76 -7.03 8.33
CA SER A 147 -3.38 -7.83 7.28
C SER A 147 -2.58 -9.07 6.92
N GLU A 148 -1.27 -9.09 7.28
CA GLU A 148 -0.32 -10.15 6.93
C GLU A 148 -0.16 -10.36 5.40
N ALA A 149 -0.67 -9.44 4.60
CA ALA A 149 -0.49 -9.49 3.15
C ALA A 149 1.00 -9.37 2.78
N PRO A 150 1.50 -10.23 1.88
CA PRO A 150 2.92 -10.26 1.55
C PRO A 150 3.41 -9.02 0.78
N VAL A 151 2.51 -8.25 0.17
CA VAL A 151 2.85 -7.03 -0.57
C VAL A 151 2.22 -5.81 0.08
N ILE A 152 3.00 -4.76 0.28
CA ILE A 152 2.51 -3.44 0.68
C ILE A 152 2.67 -2.48 -0.50
N LEU A 153 1.57 -1.92 -0.96
CA LEU A 153 1.53 -0.87 -1.98
C LEU A 153 1.25 0.46 -1.29
N ALA A 154 2.14 1.44 -1.45
CA ALA A 154 2.02 2.74 -0.82
C ALA A 154 1.97 3.85 -1.87
N ASP A 155 0.86 4.58 -1.92
CA ASP A 155 0.67 5.73 -2.81
C ASP A 155 0.99 7.02 -2.05
N GLU A 156 2.09 7.65 -2.42
CA GLU A 156 2.60 8.90 -1.82
C GLU A 156 2.59 8.89 -0.26
N PRO A 157 3.15 7.85 0.40
CA PRO A 157 3.00 7.67 1.85
C PRO A 157 3.64 8.77 2.70
N THR A 158 4.34 9.70 2.06
CA THR A 158 5.04 10.81 2.71
C THR A 158 4.61 12.19 2.18
N GLY A 159 3.65 12.24 1.26
CA GLY A 159 3.29 13.48 0.54
C GLY A 159 2.78 14.62 1.43
N ASN A 160 2.23 14.32 2.61
CA ASN A 160 1.69 15.30 3.56
C ASN A 160 2.56 15.47 4.81
N LEU A 161 3.83 15.02 4.79
CA LEU A 161 4.71 14.99 5.96
C LEU A 161 5.91 15.94 5.77
N ASP A 162 6.43 16.44 6.89
CA ASP A 162 7.73 17.11 6.88
C ASP A 162 8.86 16.12 6.54
N GLU A 163 10.01 16.66 6.13
CA GLU A 163 11.13 15.89 5.61
C GLU A 163 11.65 14.84 6.61
N GLN A 164 11.73 15.19 7.90
CA GLN A 164 12.21 14.28 8.94
C GLN A 164 11.23 13.12 9.16
N THR A 165 9.96 13.42 9.31
CA THR A 165 8.88 12.42 9.47
C THR A 165 8.79 11.53 8.23
N ALA A 166 8.92 12.10 7.02
CA ALA A 166 8.97 11.36 5.77
C ALA A 166 10.14 10.37 5.74
N GLY A 167 11.32 10.79 6.19
CA GLY A 167 12.51 9.92 6.32
C GLY A 167 12.25 8.74 7.24
N ASP A 168 11.63 8.97 8.40
CA ASP A 168 11.27 7.91 9.36
C ASP A 168 10.30 6.88 8.75
N ILE A 169 9.27 7.36 8.05
CA ILE A 169 8.29 6.48 7.39
C ILE A 169 8.95 5.61 6.32
N ILE A 170 9.82 6.20 5.49
CA ILE A 170 10.56 5.44 4.47
C ILE A 170 11.50 4.41 5.11
N ALA A 171 12.17 4.76 6.22
CA ALA A 171 13.02 3.82 6.96
C ALA A 171 12.21 2.61 7.49
N ILE A 172 11.01 2.86 8.04
CA ILE A 172 10.08 1.81 8.48
C ILE A 172 9.73 0.90 7.30
N LEU A 173 9.28 1.45 6.17
CA LEU A 173 8.88 0.66 5.00
C LEU A 173 10.04 -0.16 4.42
N LYS A 174 11.26 0.41 4.37
CA LYS A 174 12.47 -0.31 3.94
C LYS A 174 12.84 -1.45 4.88
N LYS A 175 12.71 -1.24 6.19
CA LYS A 175 12.96 -2.30 7.19
C LYS A 175 11.98 -3.45 6.99
N LEU A 176 10.68 -3.14 6.87
CA LEU A 176 9.62 -4.13 6.67
C LEU A 176 9.81 -4.96 5.40
N ALA A 177 10.26 -4.35 4.30
CA ALA A 177 10.53 -5.06 3.05
C ALA A 177 11.67 -6.09 3.18
N LYS A 178 12.63 -5.89 4.11
CA LYS A 178 13.75 -6.83 4.36
C LYS A 178 13.38 -7.95 5.31
N GLU A 179 12.40 -7.72 6.19
CA GLU A 179 12.02 -8.66 7.25
C GLU A 179 10.88 -9.60 6.82
N ARG A 180 10.24 -9.34 5.70
CA ARG A 180 9.15 -10.12 5.12
C ARG A 180 9.54 -10.67 3.74
#